data_6e7ca295904b460fe83147dadfdded81
#
_entry.id   6e7ca295904b460fe83147dadfdded81
#
_cell.length_a   1.000
_cell.length_b   1.000
_cell.length_c   1.000
_cell.angle_alpha   90.00
_cell.angle_beta   90.00
_cell.angle_gamma   90.00
#
_symmetry.space_group_name_H-M   'P 1'
#
loop_
_entity.id
_entity.type
_entity.pdbx_description
1 polymer ?
#
loop_
_entity_poly.entity_id
_entity_poly.type
_entity_poly.pdbx_seq_one_letter_code
_entity_poly.pdbx_strand_id
1 'polypeptide(L)'
;MNVEGQYNPKDVECIPVENLEVLPSGADWQSRHLESERRKAEIRDRIHKQTEQGQKTAKDYFRPAKPTPSIYDSDLKRVAVYARVSTSSEEQISSIENQTLYYTKKIAETENWNLQDIYSDEGKSGTSLRKRDAFKRMMRDAKDQKMDLIICASISRFARNFSDCMTQIAALKTMHPAHPIGVYFETENIYTLNPSSQYSLDIQALLADWESGNKSRRMILSYDQRIMTGQYPVADLMGYRHTKDGRLVIEPEEAKTVRFIFLAFIQGYNYDQIAAVLTQKKRSTLRGR
;
A
#
# COMPACT_ATOMS: atom_id res chain seq x y z
N MET A 1 4.90 45.40 4.38
CA MET A 1 6.27 44.98 4.05
C MET A 1 6.13 43.94 2.96
N ASN A 2 6.35 44.32 1.71
CA ASN A 2 6.29 43.49 0.52
C ASN A 2 7.60 42.72 0.43
N VAL A 3 7.54 41.41 0.39
CA VAL A 3 8.68 40.55 0.04
C VAL A 3 8.34 39.93 -1.30
N GLU A 4 8.46 40.71 -2.37
CA GLU A 4 8.60 40.18 -3.71
C GLU A 4 10.08 39.87 -3.93
N GLY A 5 10.46 38.62 -3.76
CA GLY A 5 11.75 38.11 -4.20
C GLY A 5 11.74 37.99 -5.73
N GLN A 6 11.97 39.06 -6.44
CA GLN A 6 12.24 39.02 -7.87
C GLN A 6 13.60 38.31 -8.08
N TYR A 7 13.55 37.14 -8.74
CA TYR A 7 14.72 36.46 -9.26
C TYR A 7 15.41 37.38 -10.29
N ASN A 8 16.60 37.87 -9.96
CA ASN A 8 17.43 38.64 -10.86
C ASN A 8 18.45 37.71 -11.54
N PRO A 9 18.36 37.47 -12.86
CA PRO A 9 19.30 36.57 -13.56
C PRO A 9 20.76 37.06 -13.53
N LYS A 10 21.05 38.24 -13.02
CA LYS A 10 22.42 38.79 -12.89
C LYS A 10 23.12 38.41 -11.59
N ASP A 11 22.40 37.78 -10.64
CA ASP A 11 22.95 37.35 -9.35
C ASP A 11 23.44 35.88 -9.37
N VAL A 12 23.45 35.24 -10.54
CA VAL A 12 24.12 33.96 -10.73
C VAL A 12 25.62 34.28 -10.86
N GLU A 13 26.39 34.09 -9.80
CA GLU A 13 27.85 34.04 -9.88
C GLU A 13 28.22 33.00 -10.93
N CYS A 14 28.69 33.48 -12.08
CA CYS A 14 29.25 32.61 -13.09
C CYS A 14 30.50 31.96 -12.46
N ILE A 15 30.46 30.62 -12.34
CA ILE A 15 31.64 29.85 -11.93
C ILE A 15 32.76 30.24 -12.91
N PRO A 16 33.90 30.76 -12.42
CA PRO A 16 35.03 31.15 -13.30
C PRO A 16 35.43 29.95 -14.16
N VAL A 17 35.56 30.19 -15.45
CA VAL A 17 35.91 29.14 -16.46
C VAL A 17 37.22 28.40 -16.11
N GLU A 18 38.04 28.97 -15.25
CA GLU A 18 39.32 28.43 -14.74
C GLU A 18 39.11 27.18 -13.83
N ASN A 19 37.92 26.91 -13.32
CA ASN A 19 37.63 25.77 -12.46
C ASN A 19 36.79 24.67 -13.14
N LEU A 20 36.53 24.79 -14.44
CA LEU A 20 35.97 23.70 -15.21
C LEU A 20 37.13 22.72 -15.50
N GLU A 21 37.05 21.53 -14.91
CA GLU A 21 37.88 20.40 -15.31
C GLU A 21 37.86 20.32 -16.84
N VAL A 22 39.00 20.44 -17.47
CA VAL A 22 39.15 20.44 -18.91
C VAL A 22 38.53 19.16 -19.44
N LEU A 23 37.41 19.29 -20.15
CA LEU A 23 36.83 18.16 -20.84
C LEU A 23 37.89 17.53 -21.74
N PRO A 24 38.06 16.22 -21.74
CA PRO A 24 39.13 15.56 -22.50
C PRO A 24 39.09 16.03 -23.95
N SER A 25 40.28 16.41 -24.47
CA SER A 25 40.41 16.93 -25.82
C SER A 25 39.80 15.98 -26.84
N GLY A 26 39.36 16.49 -27.99
CA GLY A 26 38.74 15.65 -29.04
C GLY A 26 39.62 14.48 -29.47
N ALA A 27 40.96 14.61 -29.33
CA ALA A 27 41.92 13.53 -29.58
C ALA A 27 41.80 12.39 -28.53
N ASP A 28 41.51 12.70 -27.28
CA ASP A 28 41.30 11.67 -26.23
C ASP A 28 39.99 10.95 -26.41
N TRP A 29 38.94 11.61 -26.92
CA TRP A 29 37.69 10.96 -27.25
C TRP A 29 37.81 9.99 -28.43
N GLN A 30 38.58 10.38 -29.46
CA GLN A 30 38.80 9.51 -30.63
C GLN A 30 39.63 8.26 -30.24
N SER A 31 40.63 8.39 -29.39
CA SER A 31 41.43 7.25 -28.91
C SER A 31 40.57 6.29 -28.05
N ARG A 32 39.74 6.80 -27.17
CA ARG A 32 38.80 5.98 -26.37
C ARG A 32 37.72 5.29 -27.24
N HIS A 33 37.25 5.97 -28.27
CA HIS A 33 36.32 5.39 -29.21
C HIS A 33 36.92 4.25 -30.01
N LEU A 34 38.13 4.44 -30.53
CA LEU A 34 38.92 3.43 -31.22
C LEU A 34 39.19 2.21 -30.32
N GLU A 35 39.59 2.44 -29.08
CA GLU A 35 39.82 1.37 -28.11
C GLU A 35 38.52 0.59 -27.78
N SER A 36 37.39 1.30 -27.67
CA SER A 36 36.07 0.68 -27.49
C SER A 36 35.69 -0.20 -28.69
N GLU A 37 35.86 0.27 -29.90
CA GLU A 37 35.61 -0.50 -31.12
C GLU A 37 36.51 -1.71 -31.25
N ARG A 38 37.79 -1.55 -30.91
CA ARG A 38 38.75 -2.67 -30.86
C ARG A 38 38.32 -3.74 -29.86
N ARG A 39 37.93 -3.35 -28.65
CA ARG A 39 37.37 -4.30 -27.65
C ARG A 39 36.12 -5.00 -28.15
N LYS A 40 35.21 -4.29 -28.81
CA LYS A 40 34.02 -4.89 -29.42
C LYS A 40 34.36 -5.90 -30.50
N ALA A 41 35.34 -5.59 -31.33
CA ALA A 41 35.86 -6.50 -32.35
C ALA A 41 36.47 -7.77 -31.73
N GLU A 42 37.32 -7.63 -30.73
CA GLU A 42 37.95 -8.75 -30.00
C GLU A 42 36.87 -9.66 -29.34
N ILE A 43 35.83 -9.07 -28.78
CA ILE A 43 34.71 -9.84 -28.20
C ILE A 43 33.93 -10.59 -29.30
N ARG A 44 33.67 -9.93 -30.43
CA ARG A 44 32.99 -10.61 -31.59
C ARG A 44 33.82 -11.77 -32.07
N ASP A 45 35.16 -11.60 -32.28
CA ASP A 45 36.03 -12.67 -32.74
C ASP A 45 36.14 -13.81 -31.71
N ARG A 46 36.13 -13.50 -30.41
CA ARG A 46 36.11 -14.53 -29.37
C ARG A 46 34.79 -15.35 -29.41
N ILE A 47 33.66 -14.66 -29.58
CA ILE A 47 32.35 -15.31 -29.71
C ILE A 47 32.36 -16.17 -31.00
N HIS A 48 32.85 -15.65 -32.11
CA HIS A 48 32.91 -16.39 -33.39
C HIS A 48 33.76 -17.65 -33.28
N LYS A 49 34.97 -17.54 -32.70
CA LYS A 49 35.85 -18.68 -32.44
C LYS A 49 35.24 -19.72 -31.49
N GLN A 50 34.52 -19.30 -30.48
CA GLN A 50 33.81 -20.20 -29.56
C GLN A 50 32.64 -20.88 -30.25
N THR A 51 31.97 -20.20 -31.20
CA THR A 51 30.86 -20.75 -31.98
C THR A 51 31.38 -21.77 -33.02
N GLU A 52 32.50 -21.49 -33.65
CA GLU A 52 33.13 -22.44 -34.61
C GLU A 52 33.71 -23.68 -33.93
N GLN A 53 34.32 -23.55 -32.74
CA GLN A 53 34.91 -24.68 -32.02
C GLN A 53 33.85 -25.54 -31.30
N GLY A 54 32.63 -25.07 -31.10
CA GLY A 54 31.63 -25.71 -30.27
C GLY A 54 30.48 -26.39 -31.01
N GLN A 55 30.36 -26.29 -32.32
CA GLN A 55 29.21 -26.79 -33.13
C GLN A 55 27.81 -26.49 -32.46
N LYS A 56 27.77 -25.50 -31.60
CA LYS A 56 26.50 -25.07 -31.01
C LYS A 56 25.76 -24.19 -32.00
N THR A 57 24.73 -24.76 -32.57
CA THR A 57 23.82 -24.02 -33.48
C THR A 57 23.05 -22.99 -32.69
N ALA A 58 22.50 -21.96 -33.34
CA ALA A 58 21.62 -20.97 -32.72
C ALA A 58 20.47 -21.63 -31.92
N LYS A 59 20.08 -22.84 -32.28
CA LYS A 59 19.10 -23.65 -31.52
C LYS A 59 19.56 -24.02 -30.11
N ASP A 60 20.87 -24.20 -29.88
CA ASP A 60 21.42 -24.58 -28.57
C ASP A 60 21.38 -23.42 -27.57
N TYR A 61 21.26 -22.18 -28.03
CA TYR A 61 21.10 -20.98 -27.23
C TYR A 61 19.65 -20.56 -27.13
N PHE A 62 18.77 -21.08 -27.95
CA PHE A 62 17.36 -20.80 -27.88
C PHE A 62 16.73 -21.68 -26.80
N ARG A 63 16.72 -21.17 -25.57
CA ARG A 63 15.84 -21.73 -24.53
C ARG A 63 14.43 -21.23 -24.87
N PRO A 64 13.50 -22.13 -25.26
CA PRO A 64 12.12 -21.70 -25.44
C PRO A 64 11.68 -21.03 -24.14
N ALA A 65 11.09 -19.85 -24.26
CA ALA A 65 10.50 -19.19 -23.10
C ALA A 65 9.57 -20.18 -22.43
N LYS A 66 9.70 -20.34 -21.13
CA LYS A 66 8.73 -21.16 -20.36
C LYS A 66 7.35 -20.60 -20.66
N PRO A 67 6.36 -21.44 -20.95
CA PRO A 67 5.01 -20.95 -21.21
C PRO A 67 4.58 -20.06 -20.04
N THR A 68 4.06 -18.89 -20.37
CA THR A 68 3.58 -17.94 -19.35
C THR A 68 2.36 -18.56 -18.68
N PRO A 69 2.35 -18.75 -17.36
CA PRO A 69 1.20 -19.33 -16.68
C PRO A 69 -0.06 -18.49 -16.93
N SER A 70 -1.11 -19.15 -17.36
CA SER A 70 -2.44 -18.56 -17.58
C SER A 70 -3.44 -19.16 -16.60
N ILE A 71 -4.47 -18.40 -16.27
CA ILE A 71 -5.59 -18.94 -15.49
C ILE A 71 -6.38 -20.01 -16.26
N TYR A 72 -6.30 -19.96 -17.61
CA TYR A 72 -7.01 -20.87 -18.53
C TYR A 72 -6.10 -21.94 -19.12
N ASP A 73 -4.99 -22.29 -18.47
CA ASP A 73 -4.16 -23.42 -18.89
C ASP A 73 -4.98 -24.71 -18.85
N SER A 74 -4.56 -25.68 -19.66
CA SER A 74 -5.24 -26.98 -19.82
C SER A 74 -5.26 -27.85 -18.55
N ASP A 75 -4.49 -27.49 -17.54
CA ASP A 75 -4.42 -28.26 -16.29
C ASP A 75 -5.66 -28.05 -15.44
N LEU A 76 -6.16 -29.15 -14.85
CA LEU A 76 -7.27 -29.09 -13.91
C LEU A 76 -6.88 -28.28 -12.68
N LYS A 77 -7.60 -27.19 -12.40
CA LYS A 77 -7.37 -26.31 -11.24
C LYS A 77 -8.47 -26.45 -10.21
N ARG A 78 -8.06 -26.68 -8.97
CA ARG A 78 -8.95 -26.58 -7.82
C ARG A 78 -9.10 -25.10 -7.46
N VAL A 79 -10.28 -24.57 -7.69
CA VAL A 79 -10.55 -23.13 -7.58
C VAL A 79 -11.26 -22.82 -6.27
N ALA A 80 -10.74 -21.89 -5.53
CA ALA A 80 -11.40 -21.27 -4.38
C ALA A 80 -11.81 -19.83 -4.73
N VAL A 81 -12.89 -19.35 -4.13
CA VAL A 81 -13.32 -17.96 -4.28
C VAL A 81 -13.23 -17.26 -2.94
N TYR A 82 -12.66 -16.06 -2.92
CA TYR A 82 -12.71 -15.20 -1.76
C TYR A 82 -13.55 -13.96 -2.03
N ALA A 83 -14.64 -13.83 -1.27
CA ALA A 83 -15.57 -12.72 -1.37
C ALA A 83 -15.56 -11.90 -0.07
N ARG A 84 -15.65 -10.57 -0.19
CA ARG A 84 -15.82 -9.66 0.96
C ARG A 84 -16.87 -8.62 0.65
N VAL A 85 -17.96 -8.61 1.43
CA VAL A 85 -19.03 -7.63 1.31
C VAL A 85 -18.92 -6.57 2.39
N SER A 86 -19.35 -5.33 2.10
CA SER A 86 -19.36 -4.22 3.05
C SER A 86 -20.62 -4.30 3.92
N THR A 87 -20.51 -3.96 5.20
CA THR A 87 -21.64 -4.00 6.13
C THR A 87 -22.59 -2.85 5.94
N SER A 88 -23.84 -3.11 5.65
CA SER A 88 -25.05 -2.57 6.24
C SER A 88 -26.28 -2.97 5.42
N SER A 89 -27.27 -3.62 6.07
CA SER A 89 -28.62 -3.90 5.56
C SER A 89 -28.87 -5.20 4.78
N GLU A 90 -30.12 -5.58 4.71
CA GLU A 90 -30.69 -6.75 4.02
C GLU A 90 -30.26 -6.89 2.54
N GLU A 91 -29.88 -5.81 1.90
CA GLU A 91 -29.30 -5.78 0.54
C GLU A 91 -27.99 -6.58 0.41
N GLN A 92 -27.35 -6.96 1.51
CA GLN A 92 -26.06 -7.64 1.50
C GLN A 92 -26.14 -9.15 1.52
N ILE A 93 -27.19 -9.72 2.11
CA ILE A 93 -27.43 -11.15 2.02
C ILE A 93 -27.67 -11.50 0.56
N SER A 94 -28.47 -10.69 -0.15
CA SER A 94 -28.66 -10.80 -1.60
C SER A 94 -27.37 -10.60 -2.39
N SER A 95 -26.45 -9.76 -1.91
CA SER A 95 -25.14 -9.53 -2.55
C SER A 95 -24.18 -10.73 -2.42
N ILE A 96 -24.14 -11.41 -1.26
CA ILE A 96 -23.34 -12.63 -1.09
C ILE A 96 -23.90 -13.76 -1.94
N GLU A 97 -25.21 -13.95 -1.93
CA GLU A 97 -25.88 -14.96 -2.73
C GLU A 97 -25.64 -14.74 -4.22
N ASN A 98 -25.78 -13.50 -4.69
CA ASN A 98 -25.52 -13.14 -6.08
C ASN A 98 -24.06 -13.36 -6.48
N GLN A 99 -23.11 -13.01 -5.62
CA GLN A 99 -21.70 -13.28 -5.86
C GLN A 99 -21.40 -14.78 -5.88
N THR A 100 -21.99 -15.53 -4.95
CA THR A 100 -21.84 -16.98 -4.88
C THR A 100 -22.38 -17.62 -6.16
N LEU A 101 -23.57 -17.23 -6.59
CA LEU A 101 -24.19 -17.73 -7.81
C LEU A 101 -23.35 -17.37 -9.06
N TYR A 102 -22.88 -16.13 -9.14
CA TYR A 102 -22.02 -15.67 -10.23
C TYR A 102 -20.76 -16.51 -10.36
N TYR A 103 -20.02 -16.68 -9.26
CA TYR A 103 -18.77 -17.45 -9.29
C TYR A 103 -18.99 -18.94 -9.50
N THR A 104 -20.04 -19.52 -8.93
CA THR A 104 -20.40 -20.92 -9.16
C THR A 104 -20.68 -21.17 -10.65
N LYS A 105 -21.48 -20.29 -11.28
CA LYS A 105 -21.78 -20.38 -12.71
C LYS A 105 -20.51 -20.20 -13.56
N LYS A 106 -19.74 -19.17 -13.29
CA LYS A 106 -18.49 -18.87 -14.02
C LYS A 106 -17.50 -20.04 -13.97
N ILE A 107 -17.32 -20.65 -12.79
CA ILE A 107 -16.42 -21.78 -12.63
C ILE A 107 -16.97 -23.01 -13.33
N ALA A 108 -18.28 -23.26 -13.27
CA ALA A 108 -18.92 -24.38 -13.97
C ALA A 108 -18.86 -24.27 -15.50
N GLU A 109 -18.86 -23.03 -16.03
CA GLU A 109 -18.75 -22.77 -17.47
C GLU A 109 -17.29 -22.77 -17.97
N THR A 110 -16.29 -22.77 -17.06
CA THR A 110 -14.88 -22.77 -17.44
C THR A 110 -14.34 -24.19 -17.42
N GLU A 111 -13.87 -24.65 -18.57
CA GLU A 111 -13.22 -25.96 -18.67
C GLU A 111 -12.00 -26.01 -17.72
N ASN A 112 -11.74 -27.18 -17.16
CA ASN A 112 -10.63 -27.45 -16.25
C ASN A 112 -10.66 -26.71 -14.91
N TRP A 113 -11.77 -26.05 -14.54
CA TRP A 113 -11.94 -25.47 -13.21
C TRP A 113 -12.88 -26.33 -12.36
N ASN A 114 -12.45 -26.64 -11.14
CA ASN A 114 -13.24 -27.36 -10.15
C ASN A 114 -13.39 -26.51 -8.87
N LEU A 115 -14.59 -26.06 -8.58
CA LEU A 115 -14.87 -25.28 -7.38
C LEU A 115 -14.66 -26.11 -6.12
N GLN A 116 -13.78 -25.65 -5.23
CA GLN A 116 -13.50 -26.29 -3.95
C GLN A 116 -14.35 -25.66 -2.82
N ASP A 117 -14.28 -24.36 -2.66
CA ASP A 117 -15.05 -23.64 -1.63
C ASP A 117 -15.17 -22.15 -1.97
N ILE A 118 -16.17 -21.51 -1.36
CA ILE A 118 -16.37 -20.07 -1.40
C ILE A 118 -16.23 -19.52 0.01
N TYR A 119 -15.19 -18.71 0.21
CA TYR A 119 -14.88 -18.08 1.49
C TYR A 119 -15.43 -16.65 1.50
N SER A 120 -16.39 -16.38 2.36
CA SER A 120 -16.99 -15.06 2.46
C SER A 120 -16.81 -14.45 3.85
N ASP A 121 -16.29 -13.22 3.89
CA ASP A 121 -16.21 -12.42 5.10
C ASP A 121 -17.16 -11.22 5.01
N GLU A 122 -17.93 -11.01 6.06
CA GLU A 122 -18.70 -9.80 6.22
C GLU A 122 -17.81 -8.65 6.68
N GLY A 123 -17.80 -7.56 5.92
CA GLY A 123 -17.01 -6.37 6.23
C GLY A 123 -17.62 -5.54 7.35
N LYS A 124 -17.57 -5.95 8.62
CA LYS A 124 -17.89 -5.05 9.74
C LYS A 124 -16.83 -3.97 9.86
N SER A 125 -17.28 -2.70 9.95
CA SER A 125 -16.49 -1.45 9.98
C SER A 125 -15.08 -1.52 10.55
N GLY A 126 -14.15 -1.08 9.78
CA GLY A 126 -12.97 -0.23 9.97
C GLY A 126 -11.80 -0.69 10.82
N THR A 127 -11.89 -1.47 11.89
CA THR A 127 -10.84 -1.45 12.92
C THR A 127 -10.31 -2.80 13.43
N SER A 128 -10.75 -3.94 12.94
CA SER A 128 -10.29 -5.20 13.51
C SER A 128 -9.88 -6.26 12.48
N LEU A 129 -8.57 -6.53 12.40
CA LEU A 129 -7.96 -7.73 11.75
C LEU A 129 -8.51 -9.04 12.33
N ARG A 130 -9.16 -8.99 13.49
CA ARG A 130 -9.63 -10.17 14.25
C ARG A 130 -10.85 -10.88 13.64
N LYS A 131 -11.52 -10.32 12.62
CA LYS A 131 -12.81 -10.84 12.12
C LYS A 131 -12.79 -11.30 10.66
N ARG A 132 -11.63 -11.67 10.09
CA ARG A 132 -11.54 -12.31 8.77
C ARG A 132 -11.37 -13.82 8.92
N ASP A 133 -12.39 -14.46 9.51
CA ASP A 133 -12.27 -15.87 9.86
C ASP A 133 -12.35 -16.75 8.62
N ALA A 134 -13.12 -16.36 7.59
CA ALA A 134 -13.14 -17.04 6.31
C ALA A 134 -11.81 -16.92 5.56
N PHE A 135 -11.18 -15.73 5.56
CA PHE A 135 -9.84 -15.56 4.98
C PHE A 135 -8.78 -16.43 5.68
N LYS A 136 -8.82 -16.48 7.01
CA LYS A 136 -7.89 -17.34 7.77
C LYS A 136 -8.14 -18.81 7.48
N ARG A 137 -9.41 -19.24 7.31
CA ARG A 137 -9.76 -20.59 6.91
C ARG A 137 -9.20 -20.88 5.52
N MET A 138 -9.42 -19.99 4.55
CA MET A 138 -8.85 -20.09 3.21
C MET A 138 -7.32 -20.27 3.24
N MET A 139 -6.60 -19.46 4.02
CA MET A 139 -5.14 -19.57 4.13
C MET A 139 -4.67 -20.88 4.77
N ARG A 140 -5.43 -21.45 5.70
CA ARG A 140 -5.15 -22.79 6.25
C ARG A 140 -5.37 -23.87 5.20
N ASP A 141 -6.49 -23.81 4.49
CA ASP A 141 -6.82 -24.76 3.43
C ASP A 141 -5.83 -24.65 2.24
N ALA A 142 -5.32 -23.45 1.97
CA ALA A 142 -4.21 -23.24 1.03
C ALA A 142 -2.92 -23.93 1.50
N LYS A 143 -2.58 -23.84 2.80
CA LYS A 143 -1.45 -24.56 3.38
C LYS A 143 -1.60 -26.08 3.29
N ASP A 144 -2.82 -26.57 3.36
CA ASP A 144 -3.14 -27.99 3.20
C ASP A 144 -3.26 -28.42 1.73
N GLN A 145 -2.87 -27.58 0.78
CA GLN A 145 -2.91 -27.83 -0.68
C GLN A 145 -4.30 -28.20 -1.22
N LYS A 146 -5.36 -27.64 -0.66
CA LYS A 146 -6.73 -27.93 -1.13
C LYS A 146 -7.13 -27.16 -2.38
N MET A 147 -6.33 -26.18 -2.80
CA MET A 147 -6.61 -25.30 -3.94
C MET A 147 -5.34 -24.94 -4.71
N ASP A 148 -5.51 -24.59 -5.98
CA ASP A 148 -4.44 -24.18 -6.89
C ASP A 148 -4.62 -22.72 -7.37
N LEU A 149 -5.87 -22.25 -7.37
CA LEU A 149 -6.25 -20.91 -7.80
C LEU A 149 -7.25 -20.30 -6.82
N ILE A 150 -7.00 -19.07 -6.41
CA ILE A 150 -7.93 -18.25 -5.66
C ILE A 150 -8.44 -17.14 -6.57
N ILE A 151 -9.76 -17.01 -6.71
CA ILE A 151 -10.40 -15.90 -7.43
C ILE A 151 -10.90 -14.88 -6.41
N CYS A 152 -10.60 -13.62 -6.65
CA CYS A 152 -11.08 -12.51 -5.85
C CYS A 152 -11.54 -11.37 -6.77
N ALA A 153 -12.63 -10.70 -6.44
CA ALA A 153 -13.17 -9.62 -7.25
C ALA A 153 -12.15 -8.49 -7.47
N SER A 154 -11.38 -8.09 -6.44
CA SER A 154 -10.37 -7.04 -6.56
C SER A 154 -9.31 -7.14 -5.45
N ILE A 155 -8.17 -6.48 -5.66
CA ILE A 155 -7.09 -6.34 -4.66
C ILE A 155 -7.63 -5.72 -3.36
N SER A 156 -8.49 -4.71 -3.46
CA SER A 156 -9.09 -4.03 -2.31
C SER A 156 -10.01 -4.93 -1.47
N ARG A 157 -10.55 -5.99 -2.08
CA ARG A 157 -11.36 -7.00 -1.38
C ARG A 157 -10.47 -8.07 -0.74
N PHE A 158 -9.36 -8.40 -1.37
CA PHE A 158 -8.42 -9.41 -0.87
C PHE A 158 -7.66 -8.92 0.36
N ALA A 159 -7.17 -7.68 0.36
CA ALA A 159 -6.41 -7.11 1.47
C ALA A 159 -6.89 -5.69 1.83
N ARG A 160 -6.52 -5.21 3.02
CA ARG A 160 -6.88 -3.87 3.50
C ARG A 160 -5.95 -2.78 2.99
N ASN A 161 -4.71 -3.14 2.81
CA ASN A 161 -3.68 -2.30 2.23
C ASN A 161 -2.85 -3.14 1.26
N PHE A 162 -2.09 -2.46 0.42
CA PHE A 162 -1.32 -3.12 -0.61
C PHE A 162 -0.17 -3.97 -0.05
N SER A 163 0.47 -3.54 1.03
CA SER A 163 1.56 -4.26 1.70
C SER A 163 1.08 -5.62 2.24
N ASP A 164 -0.08 -5.65 2.91
CA ASP A 164 -0.71 -6.91 3.35
C ASP A 164 -1.01 -7.82 2.15
N CYS A 165 -1.51 -7.24 1.05
CA CYS A 165 -1.79 -7.99 -0.17
C CYS A 165 -0.55 -8.69 -0.70
N MET A 166 0.55 -7.97 -0.86
CA MET A 166 1.82 -8.52 -1.35
C MET A 166 2.39 -9.59 -0.43
N THR A 167 2.29 -9.40 0.88
CA THR A 167 2.71 -10.39 1.88
C THR A 167 1.92 -11.70 1.73
N GLN A 168 0.60 -11.62 1.56
CA GLN A 168 -0.23 -12.80 1.40
C GLN A 168 0.01 -13.50 0.05
N ILE A 169 0.18 -12.74 -1.03
CA ILE A 169 0.54 -13.29 -2.35
C ILE A 169 1.89 -14.02 -2.28
N ALA A 170 2.90 -13.40 -1.66
CA ALA A 170 4.21 -14.01 -1.48
C ALA A 170 4.12 -15.31 -0.66
N ALA A 171 3.33 -15.31 0.41
CA ALA A 171 3.08 -16.50 1.21
C ALA A 171 2.45 -17.63 0.38
N LEU A 172 1.42 -17.35 -0.40
CA LEU A 172 0.75 -18.34 -1.27
C LEU A 172 1.69 -18.91 -2.34
N LYS A 173 2.56 -18.07 -2.92
CA LYS A 173 3.57 -18.52 -3.89
C LYS A 173 4.63 -19.44 -3.28
N THR A 174 5.01 -19.19 -2.04
CA THR A 174 6.13 -19.86 -1.37
C THR A 174 5.72 -21.06 -0.50
N MET A 175 4.44 -21.16 -0.12
CA MET A 175 3.94 -22.28 0.70
C MET A 175 4.25 -23.65 0.07
N HIS A 176 4.07 -23.73 -1.25
CA HIS A 176 4.29 -24.96 -2.01
C HIS A 176 5.10 -24.64 -3.27
N PRO A 177 6.44 -24.67 -3.20
CA PRO A 177 7.30 -24.26 -4.32
C PRO A 177 7.10 -25.09 -5.60
N ALA A 178 6.70 -26.36 -5.46
CA ALA A 178 6.42 -27.23 -6.61
C ALA A 178 5.05 -26.92 -7.28
N HIS A 179 4.09 -26.48 -6.47
CA HIS A 179 2.71 -26.17 -6.92
C HIS A 179 2.25 -24.86 -6.27
N PRO A 180 2.77 -23.71 -6.73
CA PRO A 180 2.45 -22.43 -6.15
C PRO A 180 0.96 -22.08 -6.37
N ILE A 181 0.32 -21.53 -5.34
CA ILE A 181 -1.08 -21.13 -5.44
C ILE A 181 -1.15 -19.72 -6.05
N GLY A 182 -1.90 -19.59 -7.15
CA GLY A 182 -2.14 -18.33 -7.83
C GLY A 182 -3.35 -17.59 -7.27
N VAL A 183 -3.31 -16.26 -7.33
CA VAL A 183 -4.48 -15.42 -7.08
C VAL A 183 -4.82 -14.67 -8.36
N TYR A 184 -6.09 -14.69 -8.73
CA TYR A 184 -6.63 -13.92 -9.84
C TYR A 184 -7.54 -12.82 -9.34
N PHE A 185 -7.17 -11.57 -9.62
CA PHE A 185 -7.97 -10.38 -9.34
C PHE A 185 -8.76 -10.01 -10.58
N GLU A 186 -10.06 -10.18 -10.52
CA GLU A 186 -10.94 -10.07 -11.69
C GLU A 186 -11.02 -8.63 -12.21
N THR A 187 -11.23 -7.65 -11.33
CA THR A 187 -11.35 -6.23 -11.72
C THR A 187 -10.08 -5.70 -12.36
N GLU A 188 -8.92 -6.05 -11.79
CA GLU A 188 -7.64 -5.59 -12.30
C GLU A 188 -7.09 -6.48 -13.42
N ASN A 189 -7.73 -7.64 -13.68
CA ASN A 189 -7.28 -8.66 -14.63
C ASN A 189 -5.83 -9.10 -14.37
N ILE A 190 -5.48 -9.32 -13.11
CA ILE A 190 -4.14 -9.68 -12.67
C ILE A 190 -4.11 -11.12 -12.17
N TYR A 191 -3.26 -11.96 -12.80
CA TYR A 191 -2.95 -13.31 -12.30
C TYR A 191 -1.54 -13.34 -11.71
N THR A 192 -1.44 -13.60 -10.41
CA THR A 192 -0.19 -13.42 -9.66
C THR A 192 0.95 -14.35 -10.06
N LEU A 193 0.67 -15.51 -10.68
CA LEU A 193 1.72 -16.42 -11.18
C LEU A 193 2.23 -16.02 -12.58
N ASN A 194 1.53 -15.11 -13.26
CA ASN A 194 2.01 -14.58 -14.54
C ASN A 194 3.14 -13.55 -14.27
N PRO A 195 4.34 -13.72 -14.83
CA PRO A 195 5.45 -12.80 -14.64
C PRO A 195 5.15 -11.36 -15.06
N SER A 196 4.33 -11.15 -16.11
CA SER A 196 3.94 -9.80 -16.54
C SER A 196 3.05 -9.08 -15.52
N SER A 197 2.31 -9.81 -14.71
CA SER A 197 1.48 -9.25 -13.66
C SER A 197 2.28 -8.64 -12.51
N GLN A 198 3.56 -9.03 -12.35
CA GLN A 198 4.42 -8.46 -11.32
C GLN A 198 4.62 -6.96 -11.55
N TYR A 199 4.86 -6.53 -12.78
CA TYR A 199 4.98 -5.10 -13.10
C TYR A 199 3.71 -4.30 -12.75
N SER A 200 2.53 -4.88 -13.04
CA SER A 200 1.25 -4.25 -12.69
C SER A 200 1.08 -4.12 -11.18
N LEU A 201 1.47 -5.13 -10.42
CA LEU A 201 1.46 -5.11 -8.96
C LEU A 201 2.46 -4.08 -8.40
N ASP A 202 3.68 -4.01 -8.96
CA ASP A 202 4.69 -3.05 -8.51
C ASP A 202 4.24 -1.60 -8.75
N ILE A 203 3.62 -1.32 -9.90
CA ILE A 203 3.04 0.00 -10.19
C ILE A 203 1.92 0.33 -9.20
N GLN A 204 1.05 -0.62 -8.89
CA GLN A 204 -0.02 -0.40 -7.90
C GLN A 204 0.52 -0.18 -6.48
N ALA A 205 1.64 -0.84 -6.13
CA ALA A 205 2.34 -0.58 -4.87
C ALA A 205 2.80 0.87 -4.78
N LEU A 206 3.47 1.36 -5.81
CA LEU A 206 3.95 2.74 -5.88
C LEU A 206 2.81 3.75 -5.81
N LEU A 207 1.70 3.49 -6.51
CA LEU A 207 0.51 4.35 -6.46
C LEU A 207 -0.12 4.39 -5.07
N ALA A 208 -0.24 3.24 -4.40
CA ALA A 208 -0.80 3.16 -3.05
C ALA A 208 0.06 3.90 -2.01
N ASP A 209 1.38 3.81 -2.10
CA ASP A 209 2.30 4.56 -1.25
C ASP A 209 2.21 6.07 -1.52
N TRP A 210 2.12 6.46 -2.78
CA TRP A 210 1.95 7.86 -3.18
C TRP A 210 0.62 8.45 -2.69
N GLU A 211 -0.50 7.70 -2.81
CA GLU A 211 -1.81 8.10 -2.30
C GLU A 211 -1.81 8.27 -0.79
N SER A 212 -1.17 7.34 -0.06
CA SER A 212 -1.04 7.41 1.40
C SER A 212 -0.27 8.66 1.83
N GLY A 213 0.86 8.94 1.17
CA GLY A 213 1.65 10.15 1.40
C GLY A 213 0.87 11.45 1.12
N ASN A 214 0.11 11.48 0.01
CA ASN A 214 -0.72 12.62 -0.35
C ASN A 214 -1.88 12.84 0.63
N LYS A 215 -2.51 11.76 1.11
CA LYS A 215 -3.58 11.85 2.11
C LYS A 215 -3.06 12.49 3.41
N SER A 216 -1.89 12.09 3.88
CA SER A 216 -1.23 12.68 5.05
C SER A 216 -0.93 14.17 4.83
N ARG A 217 -0.36 14.54 3.67
CA ARG A 217 -0.08 15.95 3.33
C ARG A 217 -1.36 16.79 3.28
N ARG A 218 -2.42 16.28 2.65
CA ARG A 218 -3.73 16.98 2.60
C ARG A 218 -4.32 17.16 3.99
N MET A 219 -4.15 16.19 4.88
CA MET A 219 -4.61 16.28 6.26
C MET A 219 -3.85 17.39 6.99
N ILE A 220 -2.52 17.44 6.91
CA ILE A 220 -1.69 18.48 7.51
C ILE A 220 -2.12 19.87 7.00
N LEU A 221 -2.23 20.05 5.67
CA LEU A 221 -2.68 21.31 5.08
C LEU A 221 -4.08 21.70 5.56
N SER A 222 -5.00 20.75 5.70
CA SER A 222 -6.34 21.02 6.23
C SER A 222 -6.30 21.46 7.70
N TYR A 223 -5.41 20.88 8.51
CA TYR A 223 -5.19 21.32 9.90
C TYR A 223 -4.61 22.72 9.95
N ASP A 224 -3.57 23.02 9.16
CA ASP A 224 -2.94 24.34 9.10
C ASP A 224 -3.93 25.42 8.68
N GLN A 225 -4.75 25.17 7.65
CA GLN A 225 -5.80 26.09 7.23
C GLN A 225 -6.81 26.36 8.34
N ARG A 226 -7.25 25.34 9.06
CA ARG A 226 -8.19 25.50 10.20
C ARG A 226 -7.57 26.29 11.32
N ILE A 227 -6.31 26.03 11.67
CA ILE A 227 -5.58 26.77 12.70
C ILE A 227 -5.45 28.25 12.28
N MET A 228 -5.07 28.54 11.03
CA MET A 228 -4.95 29.90 10.53
C MET A 228 -6.28 30.67 10.53
N THR A 229 -7.40 29.96 10.33
CA THR A 229 -8.75 30.57 10.40
C THR A 229 -9.30 30.64 11.84
N GLY A 230 -8.52 30.23 12.84
CA GLY A 230 -8.93 30.22 14.25
C GLY A 230 -9.88 29.08 14.60
N GLN A 231 -10.02 28.10 13.72
CA GLN A 231 -10.76 26.85 13.98
C GLN A 231 -9.80 25.80 14.54
N TYR A 232 -10.00 25.42 15.79
CA TYR A 232 -9.16 24.40 16.42
C TYR A 232 -9.84 23.03 16.33
N PRO A 233 -9.34 22.11 15.51
CA PRO A 233 -9.92 20.77 15.33
C PRO A 233 -9.45 19.82 16.43
N VAL A 234 -9.59 20.23 17.68
CA VAL A 234 -9.29 19.42 18.86
C VAL A 234 -10.59 18.94 19.51
N ALA A 235 -10.51 17.78 20.18
CA ALA A 235 -11.62 17.29 20.99
C ALA A 235 -11.94 18.32 22.10
N ASP A 236 -13.12 18.20 22.69
CA ASP A 236 -13.54 19.07 23.82
C ASP A 236 -12.45 19.08 24.89
N LEU A 237 -11.98 20.28 25.22
CA LEU A 237 -10.98 20.54 26.23
C LEU A 237 -11.68 21.12 27.45
N MET A 238 -11.41 20.57 28.63
CA MET A 238 -11.92 21.13 29.86
C MET A 238 -11.49 22.59 30.02
N GLY A 239 -12.43 23.46 30.32
CA GLY A 239 -12.21 24.91 30.40
C GLY A 239 -12.50 25.68 29.13
N TYR A 240 -12.82 24.97 28.07
CA TYR A 240 -13.15 25.57 26.77
C TYR A 240 -14.38 24.92 26.16
N ARG A 241 -15.15 25.70 25.41
CA ARG A 241 -16.29 25.23 24.62
C ARG A 241 -16.15 25.66 23.18
N HIS A 242 -16.53 24.79 22.26
CA HIS A 242 -16.62 25.14 20.85
C HIS A 242 -17.84 25.99 20.58
N THR A 243 -17.66 27.11 19.90
CA THR A 243 -18.75 27.87 19.30
C THR A 243 -19.25 27.16 18.04
N LYS A 244 -20.44 27.57 17.53
CA LYS A 244 -20.98 27.08 16.26
C LYS A 244 -20.03 27.29 15.07
N ASP A 245 -19.18 28.29 15.15
CA ASP A 245 -18.18 28.65 14.13
C ASP A 245 -16.86 27.87 14.28
N GLY A 246 -16.78 26.91 15.21
CA GLY A 246 -15.59 26.08 15.46
C GLY A 246 -14.48 26.78 16.26
N ARG A 247 -14.74 27.95 16.83
CA ARG A 247 -13.77 28.68 17.69
C ARG A 247 -13.87 28.19 19.12
N LEU A 248 -12.74 28.19 19.83
CA LEU A 248 -12.70 27.91 21.26
C LEU A 248 -12.97 29.18 22.07
N VAL A 249 -13.93 29.13 22.98
CA VAL A 249 -14.19 30.17 23.99
C VAL A 249 -14.02 29.57 25.39
N ILE A 250 -13.59 30.40 26.33
CA ILE A 250 -13.40 29.99 27.72
C ILE A 250 -14.77 29.70 28.34
N GLU A 251 -14.91 28.50 28.97
CA GLU A 251 -16.05 28.17 29.79
C GLU A 251 -15.69 28.55 31.28
N PRO A 252 -16.29 29.61 31.82
CA PRO A 252 -15.78 30.20 33.07
C PRO A 252 -15.72 29.24 34.25
N GLU A 253 -16.70 28.37 34.43
CA GLU A 253 -16.75 27.43 35.56
C GLU A 253 -15.73 26.30 35.41
N GLU A 254 -15.57 25.76 34.25
CA GLU A 254 -14.54 24.74 33.98
C GLU A 254 -13.13 25.34 34.04
N ALA A 255 -12.95 26.55 33.52
CA ALA A 255 -11.67 27.26 33.60
C ALA A 255 -11.15 27.48 35.02
N LYS A 256 -12.06 27.72 35.97
CA LYS A 256 -11.69 27.80 37.41
C LYS A 256 -11.10 26.47 37.89
N THR A 257 -11.69 25.37 37.47
CA THR A 257 -11.19 24.02 37.84
C THR A 257 -9.82 23.75 37.22
N VAL A 258 -9.64 24.09 35.95
CA VAL A 258 -8.36 23.92 35.25
C VAL A 258 -7.27 24.76 35.91
N ARG A 259 -7.55 26.04 36.19
CA ARG A 259 -6.59 26.91 36.89
C ARG A 259 -6.23 26.37 38.28
N PHE A 260 -7.21 25.84 39.03
CA PHE A 260 -6.96 25.22 40.33
C PHE A 260 -6.01 24.02 40.18
N ILE A 261 -6.21 23.15 39.22
CA ILE A 261 -5.35 21.98 38.95
C ILE A 261 -3.90 22.43 38.70
N PHE A 262 -3.69 23.40 37.83
CA PHE A 262 -2.35 23.90 37.52
C PHE A 262 -1.69 24.57 38.75
N LEU A 263 -2.41 25.39 39.46
CA LEU A 263 -1.87 26.07 40.67
C LEU A 263 -1.52 25.06 41.76
N ALA A 264 -2.38 24.07 42.02
CA ALA A 264 -2.11 23.03 43.00
C ALA A 264 -0.88 22.19 42.60
N PHE A 265 -0.76 21.85 41.32
CA PHE A 265 0.39 21.11 40.79
C PHE A 265 1.70 21.89 40.97
N ILE A 266 1.71 23.19 40.67
CA ILE A 266 2.86 24.09 40.86
C ILE A 266 3.24 24.20 42.37
N GLN A 267 2.25 24.13 43.25
CA GLN A 267 2.46 24.12 44.69
C GLN A 267 2.96 22.77 45.24
N GLY A 268 3.15 21.76 44.36
CA GLY A 268 3.72 20.48 44.75
C GLY A 268 2.72 19.39 45.15
N TYR A 269 1.41 19.61 44.94
CA TYR A 269 0.41 18.55 45.13
C TYR A 269 0.53 17.50 44.03
N ASN A 270 0.42 16.23 44.42
CA ASN A 270 0.39 15.15 43.42
C ASN A 270 -1.01 14.97 42.80
N TYR A 271 -1.11 14.18 41.75
CA TYR A 271 -2.37 13.98 41.01
C TYR A 271 -3.49 13.39 41.87
N ASP A 272 -3.18 12.47 42.77
CA ASP A 272 -4.16 11.84 43.67
C ASP A 272 -4.73 12.83 44.68
N GLN A 273 -3.89 13.70 45.24
CA GLN A 273 -4.31 14.78 46.15
C GLN A 273 -5.20 15.79 45.44
N ILE A 274 -4.84 16.20 44.25
CA ILE A 274 -5.64 17.11 43.43
C ILE A 274 -7.00 16.47 43.09
N ALA A 275 -7.00 15.20 42.67
CA ALA A 275 -8.22 14.46 42.37
C ALA A 275 -9.14 14.32 43.59
N ALA A 276 -8.59 14.04 44.80
CA ALA A 276 -9.34 13.94 46.04
C ALA A 276 -10.05 15.27 46.39
N VAL A 277 -9.33 16.40 46.26
CA VAL A 277 -9.91 17.74 46.50
C VAL A 277 -11.01 18.06 45.46
N LEU A 278 -10.81 17.74 44.21
CA LEU A 278 -11.82 17.98 43.15
C LEU A 278 -13.08 17.12 43.38
N THR A 279 -12.91 15.88 43.80
CA THR A 279 -14.01 14.96 44.14
C THR A 279 -14.78 15.48 45.35
N GLN A 280 -14.09 15.92 46.40
CA GLN A 280 -14.71 16.52 47.59
C GLN A 280 -15.52 17.80 47.24
N LYS A 281 -15.00 18.61 46.32
CA LYS A 281 -15.69 19.81 45.80
C LYS A 281 -16.73 19.51 44.73
N LYS A 282 -17.03 18.24 44.46
CA LYS A 282 -18.00 17.77 43.43
C LYS A 282 -17.81 18.44 42.05
N ARG A 283 -16.57 18.66 41.66
CA ARG A 283 -16.27 19.18 40.32
C ARG A 283 -16.39 18.07 39.26
N SER A 284 -17.23 18.29 38.28
CA SER A 284 -17.43 17.34 37.19
C SER A 284 -16.24 17.31 36.22
N THR A 285 -16.01 16.14 35.62
CA THR A 285 -15.11 15.98 34.45
C THR A 285 -15.86 16.28 33.16
N LEU A 286 -15.15 16.44 32.03
CA LEU A 286 -15.74 16.56 30.69
C LEU A 286 -16.77 15.48 30.34
N ARG A 287 -16.69 14.31 30.97
CA ARG A 287 -17.60 13.16 30.72
C ARG A 287 -18.66 13.01 31.81
N GLY A 288 -18.84 13.99 32.67
CA GLY A 288 -19.89 13.99 33.70
C GLY A 288 -19.74 12.92 34.79
N ARG A 289 -18.52 12.41 35.02
CA ARG A 289 -18.23 11.41 36.05
C ARG A 289 -17.46 12.03 37.20
#